data_0960a40bfd27b5271ac1ba556f6c77a2
#
_entry.id   0960a40bfd27b5271ac1ba556f6c77a2
#
_cell.length_a   1.000
_cell.length_b   1.000
_cell.length_c   1.000
_cell.angle_alpha   90.00
_cell.angle_beta   90.00
_cell.angle_gamma   90.00
#
_symmetry.space_group_name_H-M   'P 1'
#
loop_
_entity.id
_entity.type
_entity.pdbx_description
1 polymer ?
#
loop_
_entity_poly.entity_id
_entity_poly.type
_entity_poly.pdbx_seq_one_letter_code
_entity_poly.pdbx_strand_id
1 'polypeptide(L)'
;MTTAEALSLLTAKTEPHSEVERNEMSKKVLILSSSPRKKGNSNTLCDRFMEGAIEASHEVEKVVLAEKKINYCTGCYACKKTGRCAQKDDMAQILDSMIAADVIVLATPVYFYTMCAQMKTAIDRTVAKYTKITDKQFYFIVTAADSNKAALERTIEGFRGFTS
;
A
#
# COMPACT_ATOMS: atom_id res chain seq x y z
N MET A 1 -33.89 31.50 -24.60
CA MET A 1 -32.57 30.84 -24.37
C MET A 1 -32.24 30.09 -25.64
N THR A 2 -31.23 30.52 -26.37
CA THR A 2 -30.85 29.90 -27.65
C THR A 2 -29.90 28.74 -27.39
N THR A 3 -29.90 27.76 -28.28
CA THR A 3 -29.06 26.54 -28.23
C THR A 3 -27.55 26.84 -28.13
N ALA A 4 -27.12 28.07 -28.43
CA ALA A 4 -25.72 28.51 -28.31
C ALA A 4 -25.30 28.82 -26.87
N GLU A 5 -26.19 29.24 -25.99
CA GLU A 5 -25.88 29.52 -24.58
C GLU A 5 -25.75 28.23 -23.75
N ALA A 6 -26.47 27.16 -24.12
CA ALA A 6 -26.35 25.87 -23.45
C ALA A 6 -25.01 25.14 -23.77
N LEU A 7 -24.42 25.39 -24.96
CA LEU A 7 -23.17 24.74 -25.35
C LEU A 7 -21.94 25.42 -24.71
N SER A 8 -22.04 26.68 -24.29
CA SER A 8 -20.96 27.43 -23.62
C SER A 8 -20.72 26.97 -22.18
N LEU A 9 -21.72 26.35 -21.54
CA LEU A 9 -21.63 25.86 -20.15
C LEU A 9 -21.00 24.44 -20.06
N LEU A 10 -20.88 23.73 -21.19
CA LEU A 10 -20.31 22.38 -21.24
C LEU A 10 -18.81 22.33 -21.60
N THR A 11 -18.19 23.49 -21.86
CA THR A 11 -16.76 23.61 -22.13
C THR A 11 -16.02 24.40 -21.04
N ALA A 12 -16.38 24.18 -19.77
CA ALA A 12 -15.46 24.52 -18.70
C ALA A 12 -14.27 23.54 -18.83
N LYS A 13 -13.28 23.93 -19.66
CA LYS A 13 -11.95 23.37 -19.60
C LYS A 13 -11.51 23.55 -18.16
N THR A 14 -11.41 22.45 -17.42
CA THR A 14 -10.61 22.45 -16.19
C THR A 14 -9.21 22.86 -16.64
N GLU A 15 -8.84 24.09 -16.35
CA GLU A 15 -7.47 24.56 -16.49
C GLU A 15 -6.57 23.56 -15.76
N PRO A 16 -5.47 23.11 -16.35
CA PRO A 16 -4.55 22.24 -15.64
C PRO A 16 -4.06 23.00 -14.40
N HIS A 17 -4.29 22.44 -13.22
CA HIS A 17 -3.75 22.97 -11.97
C HIS A 17 -2.29 23.39 -12.17
N SER A 18 -1.91 24.54 -11.63
CA SER A 18 -0.53 25.02 -11.70
C SER A 18 0.44 23.95 -11.17
N GLU A 19 1.69 23.96 -11.60
CA GLU A 19 2.69 23.01 -11.09
C GLU A 19 2.82 23.09 -9.56
N VAL A 20 2.58 24.25 -8.98
CA VAL A 20 2.56 24.48 -7.52
C VAL A 20 1.36 23.77 -6.87
N GLU A 21 0.15 23.92 -7.42
CA GLU A 21 -1.05 23.23 -6.91
C GLU A 21 -0.95 21.70 -7.08
N ARG A 22 -0.37 21.21 -8.16
CA ARG A 22 -0.07 19.78 -8.38
C ARG A 22 0.92 19.25 -7.36
N ASN A 23 1.93 20.05 -6.98
CA ASN A 23 2.95 19.66 -6.02
C ASN A 23 2.40 19.66 -4.58
N GLU A 24 1.48 20.58 -4.23
CA GLU A 24 0.78 20.60 -2.93
C GLU A 24 -0.21 19.43 -2.77
N MET A 25 -0.74 18.88 -3.86
CA MET A 25 -1.66 17.73 -3.85
C MET A 25 -0.95 16.39 -4.05
N SER A 26 0.36 16.39 -4.37
CA SER A 26 1.13 15.15 -4.58
C SER A 26 1.30 14.39 -3.28
N LYS A 27 0.91 13.11 -3.26
CA LYS A 27 1.07 12.20 -2.13
C LYS A 27 2.18 11.20 -2.40
N LYS A 28 2.84 10.76 -1.33
CA LYS A 28 3.75 9.61 -1.36
C LYS A 28 2.97 8.33 -1.17
N VAL A 29 2.97 7.48 -2.17
CA VAL A 29 2.25 6.21 -2.21
C VAL A 29 3.24 5.06 -2.10
N LEU A 30 3.11 4.25 -1.07
CA LEU A 30 3.88 3.02 -0.91
C LEU A 30 3.01 1.80 -1.21
N ILE A 31 3.41 0.98 -2.16
CA ILE A 31 2.75 -0.29 -2.50
C ILE A 31 3.59 -1.44 -1.97
N LEU A 32 3.10 -2.18 -0.98
CA LEU A 32 3.71 -3.40 -0.48
C LEU A 32 3.03 -4.61 -1.15
N SER A 33 3.68 -5.18 -2.16
CA SER A 33 3.20 -6.39 -2.82
C SER A 33 3.89 -7.63 -2.26
N SER A 34 3.10 -8.59 -1.79
CA SER A 34 3.62 -9.79 -1.13
C SER A 34 3.55 -11.06 -1.98
N SER A 35 2.98 -10.98 -3.19
CA SER A 35 2.89 -12.15 -4.07
C SER A 35 4.27 -12.64 -4.51
N PRO A 36 4.60 -13.93 -4.31
CA PRO A 36 5.84 -14.51 -4.84
C PRO A 36 5.80 -14.73 -6.36
N ARG A 37 4.62 -14.65 -6.97
CA ARG A 37 4.44 -14.80 -8.41
C ARG A 37 4.61 -13.46 -9.10
N LYS A 38 5.72 -13.25 -9.83
CA LYS A 38 6.01 -11.97 -10.52
C LYS A 38 4.87 -11.49 -11.44
N LYS A 39 4.25 -12.39 -12.18
CA LYS A 39 3.12 -12.13 -13.08
C LYS A 39 1.77 -12.57 -12.47
N GLY A 40 1.65 -12.60 -11.15
CA GLY A 40 0.42 -12.96 -10.47
C GLY A 40 -0.58 -11.79 -10.42
N ASN A 41 -1.86 -12.09 -10.24
CA ASN A 41 -2.95 -11.11 -10.24
C ASN A 41 -2.70 -9.97 -9.23
N SER A 42 -2.20 -10.25 -8.02
CA SER A 42 -1.88 -9.21 -7.05
C SER A 42 -0.85 -8.21 -7.59
N ASN A 43 0.24 -8.69 -8.22
CA ASN A 43 1.26 -7.81 -8.80
C ASN A 43 0.71 -7.00 -9.98
N THR A 44 -0.09 -7.62 -10.85
CA THR A 44 -0.75 -6.93 -11.97
C THR A 44 -1.66 -5.81 -11.48
N LEU A 45 -2.46 -6.04 -10.43
CA LEU A 45 -3.31 -5.02 -9.84
C LEU A 45 -2.50 -3.90 -9.18
N CYS A 46 -1.38 -4.23 -8.53
CA CYS A 46 -0.44 -3.23 -8.00
C CYS A 46 0.13 -2.35 -9.12
N ASP A 47 0.48 -2.94 -10.27
CA ASP A 47 1.01 -2.18 -11.42
C ASP A 47 -0.03 -1.22 -11.96
N ARG A 48 -1.30 -1.64 -12.08
CA ARG A 48 -2.39 -0.76 -12.49
C ARG A 48 -2.69 0.34 -11.48
N PHE A 49 -2.63 0.03 -10.18
CA PHE A 49 -2.75 1.05 -9.14
C PHE A 49 -1.61 2.08 -9.24
N MET A 50 -0.37 1.60 -9.43
CA MET A 50 0.81 2.46 -9.59
C MET A 50 0.66 3.37 -10.81
N GLU A 51 0.27 2.84 -11.98
CA GLU A 51 0.03 3.61 -13.20
C GLU A 51 -0.97 4.75 -12.93
N GLY A 52 -2.14 4.45 -12.34
CA GLY A 52 -3.15 5.47 -12.05
C GLY A 52 -2.68 6.51 -11.01
N ALA A 53 -1.89 6.11 -10.01
CA ALA A 53 -1.36 7.05 -9.03
C ALA A 53 -0.30 7.99 -9.67
N ILE A 54 0.54 7.48 -10.57
CA ILE A 54 1.51 8.29 -11.33
C ILE A 54 0.78 9.26 -12.27
N GLU A 55 -0.26 8.80 -12.99
CA GLU A 55 -1.11 9.64 -13.84
C GLU A 55 -1.76 10.78 -13.04
N ALA A 56 -2.10 10.52 -11.77
CA ALA A 56 -2.62 11.51 -10.83
C ALA A 56 -1.51 12.38 -10.18
N SER A 57 -0.28 12.34 -10.68
CA SER A 57 0.88 13.12 -10.21
C SER A 57 1.33 12.80 -8.78
N HIS A 58 1.13 11.56 -8.31
CA HIS A 58 1.65 11.10 -7.03
C HIS A 58 3.04 10.47 -7.17
N GLU A 59 3.85 10.55 -6.11
CA GLU A 59 5.13 9.84 -5.99
C GLU A 59 4.85 8.40 -5.56
N VAL A 60 5.29 7.39 -6.33
CA VAL A 60 4.97 5.99 -6.05
C VAL A 60 6.22 5.14 -5.87
N GLU A 61 6.32 4.46 -4.73
CA GLU A 61 7.28 3.39 -4.47
C GLU A 61 6.55 2.05 -4.42
N LYS A 62 7.01 1.06 -5.20
CA LYS A 62 6.52 -0.32 -5.11
C LYS A 62 7.60 -1.24 -4.57
N VAL A 63 7.31 -1.91 -3.46
CA VAL A 63 8.17 -2.90 -2.82
C VAL A 63 7.57 -4.29 -2.99
N VAL A 64 8.30 -5.20 -3.65
CA VAL A 64 7.92 -6.61 -3.76
C VAL A 64 8.54 -7.37 -2.59
N LEU A 65 7.75 -7.67 -1.56
CA LEU A 65 8.23 -8.29 -0.32
C LEU A 65 8.88 -9.66 -0.53
N ALA A 66 8.44 -10.40 -1.57
CA ALA A 66 9.03 -11.69 -1.93
C ALA A 66 10.48 -11.59 -2.44
N GLU A 67 10.92 -10.41 -2.84
CA GLU A 67 12.30 -10.14 -3.31
C GLU A 67 13.19 -9.54 -2.21
N LYS A 68 12.62 -9.33 -1.02
CA LYS A 68 13.30 -8.74 0.13
C LYS A 68 13.73 -9.81 1.13
N LYS A 69 14.86 -9.57 1.76
CA LYS A 69 15.32 -10.42 2.87
C LYS A 69 14.71 -9.91 4.17
N ILE A 70 13.62 -10.54 4.59
CA ILE A 70 12.88 -10.20 5.80
C ILE A 70 12.73 -11.47 6.63
N ASN A 71 13.38 -11.52 7.79
CA ASN A 71 13.20 -12.62 8.73
C ASN A 71 11.91 -12.41 9.55
N TYR A 72 11.28 -13.48 10.02
CA TYR A 72 10.11 -13.39 10.89
C TYR A 72 10.42 -12.76 12.25
N CYS A 73 9.43 -12.17 12.89
CA CYS A 73 9.55 -11.61 14.23
C CYS A 73 9.75 -12.74 15.26
N THR A 74 10.77 -12.63 16.09
CA THR A 74 11.07 -13.62 17.14
C THR A 74 10.45 -13.25 18.50
N GLY A 75 9.69 -12.15 18.60
CA GLY A 75 9.07 -11.71 19.85
C GLY A 75 10.06 -11.30 20.94
N CYS A 76 11.30 -10.99 20.62
CA CYS A 76 12.37 -10.70 21.61
C CYS A 76 12.19 -9.36 22.33
N TYR A 77 11.29 -8.50 21.90
CA TYR A 77 10.98 -7.17 22.47
C TYR A 77 12.16 -6.18 22.58
N ALA A 78 13.32 -6.46 21.99
CA ALA A 78 14.46 -5.52 22.00
C ALA A 78 14.07 -4.15 21.42
N CYS A 79 13.21 -4.13 20.42
CA CYS A 79 12.70 -2.91 19.78
C CYS A 79 11.89 -2.00 20.72
N LYS A 80 11.25 -2.52 21.77
CA LYS A 80 10.53 -1.69 22.76
C LYS A 80 11.48 -0.76 23.54
N LYS A 81 12.73 -1.18 23.73
CA LYS A 81 13.74 -0.39 24.43
C LYS A 81 14.49 0.57 23.51
N THR A 82 14.76 0.14 22.27
CA THR A 82 15.68 0.85 21.36
C THR A 82 14.95 1.61 20.24
N GLY A 83 13.66 1.35 20.01
CA GLY A 83 12.92 1.83 18.85
C GLY A 83 13.39 1.23 17.52
N ARG A 84 14.23 0.19 17.55
CA ARG A 84 14.80 -0.48 16.37
C ARG A 84 14.78 -1.98 16.54
N CYS A 85 14.53 -2.72 15.46
CA CYS A 85 14.64 -4.17 15.48
C CYS A 85 16.12 -4.60 15.63
N ALA A 86 16.36 -5.66 16.40
CA ALA A 86 17.70 -6.24 16.54
C ALA A 86 18.15 -6.97 15.26
N GLN A 87 17.20 -7.40 14.42
CA GLN A 87 17.53 -8.05 13.15
C GLN A 87 17.92 -6.99 12.11
N LYS A 88 19.06 -7.26 11.43
CA LYS A 88 19.60 -6.40 10.37
C LYS A 88 19.22 -6.99 9.02
N ASP A 89 18.09 -6.58 8.49
CA ASP A 89 17.54 -7.00 7.20
C ASP A 89 16.78 -5.85 6.52
N ASP A 90 16.17 -6.12 5.35
CA ASP A 90 15.52 -5.09 4.54
C ASP A 90 14.30 -4.43 5.22
N MET A 91 13.79 -5.00 6.32
CA MET A 91 12.62 -4.46 7.02
C MET A 91 12.87 -3.06 7.59
N ALA A 92 14.10 -2.71 7.93
CA ALA A 92 14.41 -1.39 8.45
C ALA A 92 14.08 -0.29 7.41
N GLN A 93 14.47 -0.49 6.16
CA GLN A 93 14.18 0.42 5.05
C GLN A 93 12.69 0.46 4.74
N ILE A 94 12.02 -0.70 4.71
CA ILE A 94 10.57 -0.77 4.47
C ILE A 94 9.80 0.01 5.55
N LEU A 95 10.20 -0.08 6.81
CA LEU A 95 9.58 0.70 7.88
C LEU A 95 9.78 2.21 7.69
N ASP A 96 10.93 2.64 7.21
CA ASP A 96 11.19 4.05 6.93
C ASP A 96 10.32 4.54 5.76
N SER A 97 10.16 3.75 4.69
CA SER A 97 9.21 4.03 3.60
C SER A 97 7.76 4.08 4.10
N MET A 98 7.33 3.15 4.99
CA MET A 98 5.97 3.18 5.57
C MET A 98 5.70 4.43 6.39
N ILE A 99 6.70 4.92 7.13
CA ILE A 99 6.58 6.15 7.92
C ILE A 99 6.51 7.38 7.01
N ALA A 100 7.27 7.40 5.94
CA ALA A 100 7.34 8.53 5.00
C ALA A 100 6.14 8.62 4.05
N ALA A 101 5.42 7.52 3.81
CA ALA A 101 4.28 7.48 2.90
C ALA A 101 3.05 8.18 3.48
N ASP A 102 2.23 8.78 2.63
CA ASP A 102 0.88 9.29 2.96
C ASP A 102 -0.17 8.20 2.73
N VAL A 103 0.07 7.37 1.72
CA VAL A 103 -0.82 6.28 1.30
C VAL A 103 -0.03 4.97 1.32
N ILE A 104 -0.60 3.93 1.91
CA ILE A 104 -0.02 2.60 1.95
C ILE A 104 -0.99 1.60 1.33
N VAL A 105 -0.55 0.89 0.29
CA VAL A 105 -1.30 -0.19 -0.36
C VAL A 105 -0.74 -1.53 0.10
N LEU A 106 -1.58 -2.33 0.75
CA LEU A 106 -1.23 -3.69 1.17
C LEU A 106 -1.81 -4.69 0.17
N ALA A 107 -0.94 -5.37 -0.59
CA ALA A 107 -1.36 -6.29 -1.64
C ALA A 107 -0.91 -7.72 -1.35
N THR A 108 -1.87 -8.66 -1.31
CA THR A 108 -1.60 -10.06 -1.01
C THR A 108 -2.50 -11.04 -1.77
N PRO A 109 -1.99 -12.19 -2.21
CA PRO A 109 -2.83 -13.33 -2.51
C PRO A 109 -3.33 -13.96 -1.20
N VAL A 110 -4.52 -14.58 -1.25
CA VAL A 110 -4.99 -15.45 -0.17
C VAL A 110 -4.30 -16.81 -0.33
N TYR A 111 -3.50 -17.18 0.65
CA TYR A 111 -2.88 -18.49 0.77
C TYR A 111 -3.38 -19.15 2.03
N PHE A 112 -3.99 -20.33 1.87
CA PHE A 112 -4.51 -21.11 2.99
C PHE A 112 -5.34 -20.26 3.97
N TYR A 113 -6.40 -19.62 3.44
CA TYR A 113 -7.44 -18.84 4.11
C TYR A 113 -7.08 -17.43 4.58
N THR A 114 -5.85 -16.96 4.44
CA THR A 114 -5.46 -15.60 4.87
C THR A 114 -4.36 -15.01 3.98
N MET A 115 -3.81 -13.86 4.37
CA MET A 115 -2.68 -13.26 3.66
C MET A 115 -1.48 -14.22 3.59
N CYS A 116 -0.69 -14.12 2.53
CA CYS A 116 0.51 -14.94 2.41
C CYS A 116 1.57 -14.59 3.48
N ALA A 117 2.48 -15.51 3.75
CA ALA A 117 3.47 -15.41 4.83
C ALA A 117 4.36 -14.16 4.72
N GLN A 118 4.72 -13.74 3.52
CA GLN A 118 5.55 -12.55 3.29
C GLN A 118 4.88 -11.28 3.83
N MET A 119 3.56 -11.12 3.60
CA MET A 119 2.80 -9.99 4.13
C MET A 119 2.71 -10.06 5.65
N LYS A 120 2.36 -11.22 6.19
CA LYS A 120 2.26 -11.42 7.65
C LYS A 120 3.60 -11.15 8.34
N THR A 121 4.70 -11.62 7.76
CA THR A 121 6.05 -11.34 8.27
C THR A 121 6.34 -9.84 8.30
N ALA A 122 6.03 -9.11 7.23
CA ALA A 122 6.23 -7.67 7.19
C ALA A 122 5.39 -6.96 8.27
N ILE A 123 4.10 -7.30 8.40
CA ILE A 123 3.21 -6.74 9.43
C ILE A 123 3.76 -7.02 10.84
N ASP A 124 4.15 -8.25 11.16
CA ASP A 124 4.68 -8.59 12.49
C ASP A 124 5.95 -7.79 12.82
N ARG A 125 6.74 -7.45 11.82
CA ARG A 125 7.98 -6.70 11.99
C ARG A 125 7.75 -5.19 12.14
N THR A 126 6.53 -4.67 11.86
CA THR A 126 6.21 -3.25 12.11
C THR A 126 6.24 -2.89 13.59
N VAL A 127 6.11 -3.86 14.49
CA VAL A 127 6.11 -3.65 15.94
C VAL A 127 7.26 -2.75 16.44
N ALA A 128 8.36 -2.68 15.72
CA ALA A 128 9.51 -1.84 16.07
C ALA A 128 9.22 -0.32 15.96
N LYS A 129 8.31 0.08 15.08
CA LYS A 129 8.00 1.48 14.78
C LYS A 129 6.50 1.71 14.49
N TYR A 130 5.61 0.77 14.81
CA TYR A 130 4.21 0.84 14.37
C TYR A 130 3.51 2.11 14.86
N THR A 131 3.85 2.60 16.06
CA THR A 131 3.31 3.87 16.61
C THR A 131 3.74 5.12 15.84
N LYS A 132 4.64 5.00 14.87
CA LYS A 132 5.03 6.07 13.95
C LYS A 132 4.35 5.97 12.58
N ILE A 133 3.61 4.88 12.33
CA ILE A 133 2.83 4.67 11.11
C ILE A 133 1.41 5.21 11.40
N THR A 134 1.30 6.52 11.58
CA THR A 134 0.05 7.22 11.90
C THR A 134 -0.38 8.09 10.75
N ASP A 135 -1.66 8.45 10.72
CA ASP A 135 -2.24 9.38 9.73
C ASP A 135 -2.05 8.90 8.28
N LYS A 136 -2.13 7.58 8.06
CA LYS A 136 -1.99 6.97 6.75
C LYS A 136 -3.34 6.59 6.16
N GLN A 137 -3.48 6.79 4.85
CA GLN A 137 -4.58 6.23 4.09
C GLN A 137 -4.20 4.83 3.62
N PHE A 138 -5.00 3.81 3.97
CA PHE A 138 -4.73 2.42 3.58
C PHE A 138 -5.67 1.95 2.48
N TYR A 139 -5.10 1.22 1.50
CA TYR A 139 -5.83 0.46 0.49
C TYR A 139 -5.42 -1.00 0.53
N PHE A 140 -6.36 -1.90 0.24
CA PHE A 140 -6.12 -3.34 0.26
C PHE A 140 -6.38 -3.94 -1.13
N ILE A 141 -5.41 -4.68 -1.65
CA ILE A 141 -5.54 -5.48 -2.86
C ILE A 141 -5.43 -6.95 -2.44
N VAL A 142 -6.56 -7.64 -2.45
CA VAL A 142 -6.63 -9.05 -2.02
C VAL A 142 -7.11 -9.90 -3.20
N THR A 143 -6.36 -10.94 -3.55
CA THR A 143 -6.71 -11.86 -4.64
C THR A 143 -6.79 -13.29 -4.12
N ALA A 144 -7.80 -14.03 -4.57
CA ALA A 144 -7.98 -15.45 -4.24
C ALA A 144 -8.30 -16.25 -5.50
N ALA A 145 -8.08 -17.57 -5.44
CA ALA A 145 -8.53 -18.49 -6.48
C ALA A 145 -10.04 -18.82 -6.34
N ASP A 146 -10.61 -18.59 -5.15
CA ASP A 146 -12.01 -18.81 -4.84
C ASP A 146 -12.86 -17.64 -5.38
N SER A 147 -13.99 -17.95 -6.02
CA SER A 147 -14.96 -16.96 -6.49
C SER A 147 -15.85 -16.42 -5.36
N ASN A 148 -15.89 -17.07 -4.21
CA ASN A 148 -16.65 -16.64 -3.05
C ASN A 148 -15.96 -15.47 -2.35
N LYS A 149 -16.61 -14.31 -2.30
CA LYS A 149 -16.11 -13.11 -1.61
C LYS A 149 -15.78 -13.34 -0.15
N ALA A 150 -16.48 -14.26 0.53
CA ALA A 150 -16.20 -14.62 1.94
C ALA A 150 -14.78 -15.21 2.13
N ALA A 151 -14.17 -15.76 1.08
CA ALA A 151 -12.79 -16.24 1.13
C ALA A 151 -11.76 -15.10 1.34
N LEU A 152 -12.12 -13.86 1.01
CA LEU A 152 -11.28 -12.68 1.16
C LEU A 152 -11.39 -12.06 2.57
N GLU A 153 -12.54 -12.25 3.24
CA GLU A 153 -12.91 -11.49 4.44
C GLU A 153 -11.91 -11.66 5.58
N ARG A 154 -11.42 -12.87 5.82
CA ARG A 154 -10.40 -13.12 6.87
C ARG A 154 -9.11 -12.35 6.64
N THR A 155 -8.72 -12.18 5.39
CA THR A 155 -7.53 -11.39 5.04
C THR A 155 -7.80 -9.90 5.23
N ILE A 156 -8.97 -9.42 4.84
CA ILE A 156 -9.40 -8.02 5.00
C ILE A 156 -9.49 -7.67 6.48
N GLU A 157 -10.10 -8.54 7.31
CA GLU A 157 -10.16 -8.36 8.77
C GLU A 157 -8.76 -8.32 9.41
N GLY A 158 -7.83 -9.16 8.93
CA GLY A 158 -6.44 -9.11 9.37
C GLY A 158 -5.76 -7.76 9.05
N PHE A 159 -6.06 -7.18 7.89
CA PHE A 159 -5.58 -5.84 7.53
C PHE A 159 -6.26 -4.74 8.36
N ARG A 160 -7.57 -4.80 8.56
CA ARG A 160 -8.31 -3.86 9.42
C ARG A 160 -7.74 -3.85 10.83
N GLY A 161 -7.49 -5.02 11.42
CA GLY A 161 -6.86 -5.11 12.74
C GLY A 161 -5.44 -4.56 12.82
N PHE A 162 -4.72 -4.47 11.70
CA PHE A 162 -3.40 -3.84 11.64
C PHE A 162 -3.49 -2.32 11.48
N THR A 163 -4.53 -1.81 10.81
CA THR A 163 -4.65 -0.40 10.42
C THR A 163 -5.59 0.43 11.31
N SER A 164 -6.19 -0.20 12.33
CA SER A 164 -7.08 0.43 13.33
C SER A 164 -6.33 1.16 14.42
#